data_ab1c91dd2ad8f74f18fd9c87b3651ce0
#
_entry.id   ab1c91dd2ad8f74f18fd9c87b3651ce0
#
_cell.length_a   1.000
_cell.length_b   1.000
_cell.length_c   1.000
_cell.angle_alpha   90.00
_cell.angle_beta   90.00
_cell.angle_gamma   90.00
#
_symmetry.space_group_name_H-M   'P 1'
#
loop_
_entity.id
_entity.type
_entity.pdbx_description
1 polymer ?
#
loop_
_entity_poly.entity_id
_entity_poly.type
_entity_poly.pdbx_seq_one_letter_code
_entity_poly.pdbx_strand_id
1 'polypeptide(L)'
;VATFVVRHERPDLMISPTVKREGLDVEKPKSMKPDNVRALLEAFQGEREVNGKAIKLLSPPTNCLSPIEEMLIKKGLSKTIDSKFVSTMTRAPTVSHGNPFQVEVGLIFGEGMVADKHVEVLRFANRVPLMYQQGGCLLTKAIESVDWRQYGLEQAGGKGVPKGPAAILVHLASTNVQFTSEAKEALSGNEFVYEETRKAMLEMGRGLRKHLEKKKKMAKTREKFELINDILPAIAEKSAAILERPVPDLAGSITRIMSAVICNEETVWNKETKQVDVSITLFNYTARSRSYSLLVNWPEKSGGEMVGNERGGRKEAMGIWGWKIETLEPGEKAVVEYSLSNLEKGD
;
A
#
# COMPACT_ATOMS: atom_id res chain seq x y z
N VAL A 1 29.19 7.28 -27.44
CA VAL A 1 28.36 7.81 -26.35
C VAL A 1 28.92 7.37 -25.00
N ALA A 2 29.12 6.08 -24.76
CA ALA A 2 29.69 5.57 -23.50
C ALA A 2 31.07 6.18 -23.19
N THR A 3 31.95 6.26 -24.18
CA THR A 3 33.28 6.85 -24.04
C THR A 3 33.20 8.37 -23.72
N PHE A 4 32.24 9.08 -24.30
CA PHE A 4 32.02 10.49 -24.03
C PHE A 4 31.56 10.72 -22.59
N VAL A 5 30.58 9.97 -22.14
CA VAL A 5 30.08 10.07 -20.75
C VAL A 5 31.18 9.78 -19.75
N VAL A 6 31.95 8.71 -19.97
CA VAL A 6 33.05 8.33 -19.06
C VAL A 6 34.16 9.38 -19.04
N ARG A 7 34.56 9.94 -20.20
CA ARG A 7 35.67 10.94 -20.26
C ARG A 7 35.29 12.33 -19.76
N HIS A 8 34.10 12.80 -20.07
CA HIS A 8 33.77 14.21 -19.89
C HIS A 8 32.86 14.49 -18.68
N GLU A 9 31.90 13.63 -18.44
CA GLU A 9 30.95 13.84 -17.33
C GLU A 9 31.39 13.19 -16.01
N ARG A 10 32.12 12.07 -16.11
CA ARG A 10 32.54 11.30 -14.94
C ARG A 10 33.97 10.77 -15.10
N PRO A 11 34.97 11.66 -15.06
CA PRO A 11 36.38 11.26 -15.19
C PRO A 11 36.87 10.36 -14.06
N ASP A 12 36.20 10.37 -12.90
CA ASP A 12 36.39 9.48 -11.77
C ASP A 12 36.09 8.00 -12.13
N LEU A 13 35.23 7.75 -13.09
CA LEU A 13 34.86 6.42 -13.56
C LEU A 13 35.87 5.80 -14.51
N MET A 14 36.67 6.62 -15.19
CA MET A 14 37.81 6.18 -16.00
C MET A 14 38.86 5.44 -15.19
N ILE A 15 38.76 5.46 -13.87
CA ILE A 15 39.67 4.83 -12.93
C ILE A 15 39.35 3.34 -12.71
N SER A 16 38.30 2.79 -13.35
CA SER A 16 38.08 1.35 -13.30
C SER A 16 39.28 0.62 -13.93
N PRO A 17 40.00 -0.19 -13.14
CA PRO A 17 41.18 -0.92 -13.66
C PRO A 17 40.86 -1.76 -14.89
N THR A 18 39.64 -2.26 -14.99
CA THR A 18 39.16 -3.10 -16.10
C THR A 18 39.05 -2.32 -17.40
N VAL A 19 38.45 -1.12 -17.36
CA VAL A 19 38.26 -0.26 -18.54
C VAL A 19 39.59 0.25 -19.08
N LYS A 20 40.52 0.60 -18.20
CA LYS A 20 41.88 1.05 -18.59
C LYS A 20 42.73 -0.08 -19.16
N ARG A 21 42.68 -1.29 -18.59
CA ARG A 21 43.49 -2.42 -19.05
C ARG A 21 43.14 -2.90 -20.42
N GLU A 22 41.86 -2.80 -20.80
CA GLU A 22 41.34 -3.31 -22.06
C GLU A 22 41.27 -2.25 -23.16
N GLY A 23 41.68 -1.00 -22.90
CA GLY A 23 41.66 0.06 -23.87
C GLY A 23 40.27 0.46 -24.39
N LEU A 24 39.22 0.10 -23.66
CA LEU A 24 37.82 0.29 -24.05
C LEU A 24 37.43 1.76 -24.15
N ASP A 25 38.22 2.64 -23.54
CA ASP A 25 38.03 4.10 -23.57
C ASP A 25 38.27 4.72 -24.94
N VAL A 26 38.96 4.03 -25.82
CA VAL A 26 39.30 4.46 -27.21
C VAL A 26 38.59 3.66 -28.29
N GLU A 27 37.92 2.55 -27.91
CA GLU A 27 37.23 1.68 -28.86
C GLU A 27 35.89 2.33 -29.32
N LYS A 28 35.61 2.22 -30.63
CA LYS A 28 34.30 2.69 -31.14
C LYS A 28 33.22 1.65 -30.79
N PRO A 29 32.03 2.10 -30.35
CA PRO A 29 30.96 1.17 -29.94
C PRO A 29 30.57 0.12 -30.98
N LYS A 30 30.68 0.45 -32.27
CA LYS A 30 30.36 -0.47 -33.38
C LYS A 30 31.41 -1.57 -33.59
N SER A 31 32.63 -1.38 -33.10
CA SER A 31 33.75 -2.35 -33.28
C SER A 31 34.06 -3.14 -32.02
N MET A 32 33.32 -2.90 -30.93
CA MET A 32 33.53 -3.61 -29.67
C MET A 32 33.17 -5.08 -29.79
N LYS A 33 34.06 -5.94 -29.28
CA LYS A 33 33.76 -7.37 -29.13
C LYS A 33 32.66 -7.58 -28.09
N PRO A 34 31.84 -8.66 -28.21
CA PRO A 34 30.75 -8.93 -27.25
C PRO A 34 31.20 -8.97 -25.78
N ASP A 35 32.40 -9.51 -25.52
CA ASP A 35 32.93 -9.60 -24.14
C ASP A 35 33.30 -8.22 -23.56
N ASN A 36 33.84 -7.32 -24.41
CA ASN A 36 34.13 -5.95 -24.02
C ASN A 36 32.86 -5.16 -23.76
N VAL A 37 31.79 -5.39 -24.53
CA VAL A 37 30.47 -4.81 -24.29
C VAL A 37 29.90 -5.28 -22.94
N ARG A 38 30.07 -6.59 -22.63
CA ARG A 38 29.63 -7.13 -21.35
C ARG A 38 30.42 -6.53 -20.18
N ALA A 39 31.75 -6.48 -20.27
CA ALA A 39 32.59 -5.86 -19.24
C ALA A 39 32.27 -4.37 -19.03
N LEU A 40 31.98 -3.64 -20.11
CA LEU A 40 31.54 -2.25 -20.03
C LEU A 40 30.17 -2.11 -19.37
N LEU A 41 29.22 -2.97 -19.71
CA LEU A 41 27.89 -2.99 -19.07
C LEU A 41 27.97 -3.33 -17.57
N GLU A 42 28.79 -4.31 -17.20
CA GLU A 42 29.03 -4.66 -15.80
C GLU A 42 29.70 -3.51 -15.04
N ALA A 43 30.65 -2.80 -15.66
CA ALA A 43 31.26 -1.61 -15.09
C ALA A 43 30.22 -0.45 -14.89
N PHE A 44 29.25 -0.34 -15.77
CA PHE A 44 28.19 0.67 -15.67
C PHE A 44 27.05 0.28 -14.74
N GLN A 45 26.77 -1.00 -14.56
CA GLN A 45 25.72 -1.49 -13.65
C GLN A 45 26.22 -1.65 -12.21
N GLY A 46 27.52 -1.62 -11.98
CA GLY A 46 28.13 -1.74 -10.67
C GLY A 46 27.79 -0.54 -9.75
N GLU A 47 27.42 -0.83 -8.51
CA GLU A 47 27.36 0.18 -7.47
C GLU A 47 28.78 0.51 -7.02
N ARG A 48 29.13 1.80 -7.01
CA ARG A 48 30.41 2.28 -6.45
C ARG A 48 30.17 3.26 -5.36
N GLU A 49 30.98 3.12 -4.32
CA GLU A 49 31.01 4.08 -3.23
C GLU A 49 31.94 5.24 -3.60
N VAL A 50 31.37 6.43 -3.76
CA VAL A 50 32.12 7.67 -3.98
C VAL A 50 31.77 8.61 -2.83
N ASN A 51 32.77 8.98 -2.03
CA ASN A 51 32.62 9.85 -0.86
C ASN A 51 31.56 9.33 0.15
N GLY A 52 31.55 8.04 0.43
CA GLY A 52 30.61 7.42 1.39
C GLY A 52 29.16 7.30 0.89
N LYS A 53 28.90 7.52 -0.41
CA LYS A 53 27.59 7.33 -1.01
C LYS A 53 27.65 6.29 -2.12
N ALA A 54 26.75 5.30 -2.06
CA ALA A 54 26.57 4.36 -3.16
C ALA A 54 25.94 5.07 -4.38
N ILE A 55 26.69 5.13 -5.46
CA ILE A 55 26.25 5.75 -6.72
C ILE A 55 26.05 4.65 -7.77
N LYS A 56 24.84 4.51 -8.29
CA LYS A 56 24.57 3.72 -9.50
C LYS A 56 25.01 4.52 -10.72
N LEU A 57 25.95 3.99 -11.47
CA LEU A 57 26.60 4.65 -12.58
C LEU A 57 25.71 4.95 -13.77
N LEU A 58 24.69 4.15 -14.01
CA LEU A 58 23.69 4.39 -15.04
C LEU A 58 22.33 3.86 -14.57
N SER A 59 21.51 4.77 -14.09
CA SER A 59 20.08 4.63 -14.39
C SER A 59 19.90 4.98 -15.85
N PRO A 60 19.15 4.20 -16.65
CA PRO A 60 18.79 4.63 -17.99
C PRO A 60 18.20 6.03 -17.91
N PRO A 61 18.47 6.94 -18.86
CA PRO A 61 17.96 8.30 -18.79
C PRO A 61 16.44 8.25 -18.74
N THR A 62 15.88 8.55 -17.58
CA THR A 62 14.44 8.48 -17.32
C THR A 62 13.73 9.75 -17.76
N ASN A 63 14.49 10.81 -18.08
CA ASN A 63 13.98 12.11 -18.50
C ASN A 63 13.15 12.04 -19.79
N CYS A 64 13.32 10.99 -20.60
CA CYS A 64 12.52 10.74 -21.79
C CYS A 64 11.21 10.00 -21.52
N LEU A 65 11.01 9.48 -20.31
CA LEU A 65 9.78 8.83 -19.90
C LEU A 65 8.83 9.85 -19.27
N SER A 66 7.55 9.63 -19.46
CA SER A 66 6.49 10.47 -18.88
C SER A 66 5.62 9.64 -17.94
N PRO A 67 6.12 9.25 -16.77
CA PRO A 67 5.32 8.57 -15.76
C PRO A 67 4.20 9.48 -15.24
N ILE A 68 3.13 8.89 -14.75
CA ILE A 68 2.03 9.62 -14.08
C ILE A 68 2.44 9.99 -12.67
N GLU A 69 3.28 9.17 -12.06
CA GLU A 69 3.70 9.16 -10.66
C GLU A 69 2.67 8.54 -9.70
N GLU A 70 3.21 7.80 -8.75
CA GLU A 70 2.44 7.01 -7.79
C GLU A 70 1.41 7.84 -7.00
N MET A 71 1.80 9.04 -6.57
CA MET A 71 0.93 9.93 -5.79
C MET A 71 -0.28 10.41 -6.62
N LEU A 72 -0.07 10.73 -7.91
CA LEU A 72 -1.15 11.17 -8.79
C LEU A 72 -2.10 10.03 -9.12
N ILE A 73 -1.59 8.82 -9.35
CA ILE A 73 -2.41 7.62 -9.56
C ILE A 73 -3.27 7.36 -8.31
N LYS A 74 -2.67 7.40 -7.13
CA LYS A 74 -3.38 7.23 -5.86
C LYS A 74 -4.49 8.27 -5.68
N LYS A 75 -4.17 9.54 -5.90
CA LYS A 75 -5.14 10.63 -5.80
C LYS A 75 -6.28 10.51 -6.82
N GLY A 76 -5.96 10.10 -8.06
CA GLY A 76 -6.95 9.87 -9.11
C GLY A 76 -7.92 8.75 -8.75
N LEU A 77 -7.40 7.61 -8.35
CA LEU A 77 -8.21 6.45 -7.94
C LEU A 77 -9.08 6.76 -6.73
N SER A 78 -8.53 7.39 -5.69
CA SER A 78 -9.27 7.73 -4.46
C SER A 78 -10.36 8.78 -4.65
N LYS A 79 -10.30 9.62 -5.70
CA LYS A 79 -11.36 10.58 -6.02
C LYS A 79 -12.55 9.95 -6.73
N THR A 80 -12.28 8.90 -7.50
CA THR A 80 -13.29 8.29 -8.38
C THR A 80 -14.09 7.23 -7.65
N ILE A 81 -13.47 6.55 -6.69
CA ILE A 81 -14.06 5.38 -6.02
C ILE A 81 -13.87 5.55 -4.51
N ASP A 82 -14.97 5.48 -3.76
CA ASP A 82 -14.91 5.38 -2.31
C ASP A 82 -14.36 4.00 -1.92
N SER A 83 -13.16 3.99 -1.35
CA SER A 83 -12.42 2.74 -1.17
C SER A 83 -11.75 2.66 0.19
N LYS A 84 -11.77 1.45 0.75
CA LYS A 84 -11.09 1.11 2.00
C LYS A 84 -9.62 0.74 1.79
N PHE A 85 -9.20 0.47 0.56
CA PHE A 85 -7.82 0.11 0.24
C PHE A 85 -7.42 0.65 -1.12
N VAL A 86 -6.35 1.43 -1.15
CA VAL A 86 -5.69 1.91 -2.37
C VAL A 86 -4.20 1.60 -2.24
N SER A 87 -3.66 0.94 -3.23
CA SER A 87 -2.23 0.69 -3.36
C SER A 87 -1.76 1.10 -4.74
N THR A 88 -0.65 1.79 -4.80
CA THR A 88 -0.02 2.26 -6.04
C THR A 88 1.44 1.90 -6.01
N MET A 89 2.04 1.71 -7.16
CA MET A 89 3.44 1.37 -7.30
C MET A 89 3.97 1.83 -8.64
N THR A 90 5.15 2.39 -8.63
CA THR A 90 5.96 2.69 -9.81
C THR A 90 7.17 1.78 -9.80
N ARG A 91 7.30 0.92 -10.82
CA ARG A 91 8.46 0.04 -11.00
C ARG A 91 9.68 0.84 -11.41
N ALA A 92 10.87 0.33 -11.09
CA ALA A 92 12.10 0.91 -11.59
C ALA A 92 12.12 0.89 -13.12
N PRO A 93 12.63 1.92 -13.79
CA PRO A 93 12.78 1.93 -15.23
C PRO A 93 13.63 0.74 -15.72
N THR A 94 13.21 0.15 -16.83
CA THR A 94 13.85 -1.02 -17.44
C THR A 94 14.02 -0.76 -18.95
N VAL A 95 14.88 -1.50 -19.61
CA VAL A 95 15.15 -1.37 -21.05
C VAL A 95 14.71 -2.64 -21.77
N SER A 96 13.97 -2.47 -22.87
CA SER A 96 13.60 -3.54 -23.79
C SER A 96 14.07 -3.17 -25.19
N HIS A 97 14.92 -4.00 -25.80
CA HIS A 97 15.45 -3.79 -27.15
C HIS A 97 16.02 -2.37 -27.35
N GLY A 98 16.74 -1.85 -26.36
CA GLY A 98 17.32 -0.48 -26.41
C GLY A 98 16.35 0.66 -26.07
N ASN A 99 15.08 0.38 -25.87
CA ASN A 99 14.07 1.39 -25.51
C ASN A 99 13.77 1.33 -24.01
N PRO A 100 13.93 2.42 -23.28
CA PRO A 100 13.56 2.48 -21.88
C PRO A 100 12.03 2.49 -21.72
N PHE A 101 11.57 1.82 -20.66
CA PHE A 101 10.17 1.80 -20.28
C PHE A 101 10.02 1.73 -18.77
N GLN A 102 8.87 2.14 -18.28
CA GLN A 102 8.51 2.09 -16.87
C GLN A 102 7.05 1.68 -16.73
N VAL A 103 6.77 0.81 -15.79
CA VAL A 103 5.43 0.32 -15.48
C VAL A 103 4.97 0.94 -14.17
N GLU A 104 3.78 1.51 -14.19
CA GLU A 104 3.10 2.02 -13.01
C GLU A 104 1.76 1.31 -12.87
N VAL A 105 1.41 0.98 -11.63
CA VAL A 105 0.19 0.24 -11.34
C VAL A 105 -0.55 0.84 -10.14
N GLY A 106 -1.85 0.72 -10.17
CA GLY A 106 -2.72 1.06 -9.05
C GLY A 106 -3.78 -0.01 -8.87
N LEU A 107 -4.08 -0.33 -7.62
CA LEU A 107 -5.17 -1.23 -7.26
C LEU A 107 -6.01 -0.55 -6.19
N ILE A 108 -7.30 -0.49 -6.44
CA ILE A 108 -8.29 0.00 -5.50
C ILE A 108 -9.27 -1.12 -5.18
N PHE A 109 -9.63 -1.27 -3.90
CA PHE A 109 -10.56 -2.27 -3.42
C PHE A 109 -11.51 -1.65 -2.39
N GLY A 110 -12.82 -1.82 -2.56
CA GLY A 110 -13.78 -1.23 -1.63
C GLY A 110 -15.22 -1.61 -1.90
N GLU A 111 -16.06 -1.36 -0.90
CA GLU A 111 -17.49 -1.74 -0.87
C GLU A 111 -18.36 -0.88 -1.81
N GLY A 112 -17.85 0.23 -2.33
CA GLY A 112 -18.55 1.05 -3.34
C GLY A 112 -18.60 0.44 -4.74
N MET A 113 -17.94 -0.71 -4.94
CA MET A 113 -17.91 -1.44 -6.22
C MET A 113 -18.69 -2.76 -6.15
N VAL A 114 -19.23 -3.18 -7.29
CA VAL A 114 -20.04 -4.40 -7.37
C VAL A 114 -19.15 -5.64 -7.29
N ALA A 115 -19.40 -6.51 -6.30
CA ALA A 115 -18.58 -7.70 -6.05
C ALA A 115 -18.67 -8.77 -7.14
N ASP A 116 -19.84 -8.92 -7.77
CA ASP A 116 -20.11 -10.00 -8.75
C ASP A 116 -19.65 -9.68 -10.18
N LYS A 117 -19.10 -8.49 -10.40
CA LYS A 117 -18.59 -8.08 -11.71
C LYS A 117 -17.10 -8.34 -11.84
N HIS A 118 -16.65 -8.44 -13.09
CA HIS A 118 -15.22 -8.41 -13.37
C HIS A 118 -14.60 -7.10 -12.89
N VAL A 119 -13.40 -7.21 -12.37
CA VAL A 119 -12.57 -6.07 -11.97
C VAL A 119 -12.42 -5.12 -13.16
N GLU A 120 -12.62 -3.83 -12.93
CA GLU A 120 -12.41 -2.82 -13.94
C GLU A 120 -10.91 -2.68 -14.22
N VAL A 121 -10.51 -2.80 -15.49
CA VAL A 121 -9.11 -2.70 -15.90
C VAL A 121 -8.89 -1.42 -16.69
N LEU A 122 -8.25 -0.44 -16.06
CA LEU A 122 -7.88 0.84 -16.65
C LEU A 122 -6.46 0.74 -17.22
N ARG A 123 -6.32 0.89 -18.52
CA ARG A 123 -5.04 0.72 -19.23
C ARG A 123 -4.61 2.02 -19.88
N PHE A 124 -3.35 2.38 -19.72
CA PHE A 124 -2.77 3.60 -20.27
C PHE A 124 -1.40 3.31 -20.90
N ALA A 125 -1.08 4.01 -21.96
CA ALA A 125 0.25 4.07 -22.54
C ALA A 125 0.63 5.52 -22.80
N ASN A 126 1.77 5.99 -22.26
CA ASN A 126 2.18 7.38 -22.31
C ASN A 126 1.06 8.36 -21.97
N ARG A 127 0.33 8.08 -20.88
CA ARG A 127 -0.83 8.85 -20.37
C ARG A 127 -2.08 8.81 -21.25
N VAL A 128 -2.06 8.07 -22.37
CA VAL A 128 -3.23 7.90 -23.25
C VAL A 128 -4.01 6.66 -22.84
N PRO A 129 -5.33 6.76 -22.61
CA PRO A 129 -6.14 5.60 -22.25
C PRO A 129 -6.31 4.64 -23.44
N LEU A 130 -6.26 3.35 -23.16
CA LEU A 130 -6.51 2.25 -24.12
C LEU A 130 -7.93 1.77 -23.95
N MET A 131 -8.88 2.31 -24.72
CA MET A 131 -10.31 2.13 -24.50
C MET A 131 -10.84 0.79 -25.02
N TYR A 132 -10.28 0.27 -26.12
CA TYR A 132 -10.80 -0.88 -26.84
C TYR A 132 -9.84 -2.07 -26.84
N GLN A 133 -10.25 -3.20 -27.42
CA GLN A 133 -9.46 -4.43 -27.58
C GLN A 133 -8.79 -4.93 -26.28
N GLN A 134 -9.53 -4.90 -25.17
CA GLN A 134 -8.98 -5.27 -23.85
C GLN A 134 -8.37 -6.67 -23.85
N GLY A 135 -9.04 -7.69 -24.40
CA GLY A 135 -8.55 -9.08 -24.43
C GLY A 135 -7.30 -9.30 -25.29
N GLY A 136 -7.06 -8.43 -26.28
CA GLY A 136 -5.85 -8.49 -27.11
C GLY A 136 -4.63 -7.79 -26.51
N CYS A 137 -4.82 -6.99 -25.47
CA CYS A 137 -3.78 -6.14 -24.90
C CYS A 137 -2.82 -6.91 -23.99
N LEU A 138 -1.53 -6.69 -24.18
CA LEU A 138 -0.45 -7.26 -23.37
C LEU A 138 -0.64 -7.00 -21.86
N LEU A 139 -1.04 -5.78 -21.49
CA LEU A 139 -1.24 -5.41 -20.08
C LEU A 139 -2.37 -6.22 -19.44
N THR A 140 -3.46 -6.44 -20.18
CA THR A 140 -4.57 -7.29 -19.72
C THR A 140 -4.11 -8.74 -19.57
N LYS A 141 -3.38 -9.28 -20.54
CA LYS A 141 -2.83 -10.64 -20.45
C LYS A 141 -1.91 -10.83 -19.25
N ALA A 142 -1.12 -9.83 -18.90
CA ALA A 142 -0.29 -9.87 -17.70
C ALA A 142 -1.13 -9.92 -16.41
N ILE A 143 -2.24 -9.16 -16.34
CA ILE A 143 -3.18 -9.22 -15.22
C ILE A 143 -3.85 -10.59 -15.16
N GLU A 144 -4.32 -11.12 -16.27
CA GLU A 144 -5.02 -12.42 -16.39
C GLU A 144 -4.14 -13.60 -16.02
N SER A 145 -2.83 -13.48 -16.16
CA SER A 145 -1.86 -14.54 -15.84
C SER A 145 -1.61 -14.73 -14.35
N VAL A 146 -2.06 -13.79 -13.52
CA VAL A 146 -1.91 -13.85 -12.06
C VAL A 146 -3.08 -14.63 -11.46
N ASP A 147 -2.79 -15.57 -10.57
CA ASP A 147 -3.83 -16.25 -9.79
C ASP A 147 -4.31 -15.35 -8.64
N TRP A 148 -5.35 -14.56 -8.93
CA TRP A 148 -5.92 -13.58 -8.00
C TRP A 148 -6.69 -14.21 -6.82
N ARG A 149 -7.03 -15.51 -6.89
CA ARG A 149 -7.68 -16.23 -5.80
C ARG A 149 -6.82 -16.22 -4.53
N GLN A 150 -5.51 -16.29 -4.71
CA GLN A 150 -4.55 -16.19 -3.60
C GLN A 150 -4.60 -14.84 -2.88
N TYR A 151 -5.14 -13.82 -3.54
CA TYR A 151 -5.19 -12.45 -3.03
C TYR A 151 -6.60 -12.00 -2.63
N GLY A 152 -7.57 -12.91 -2.67
CA GLY A 152 -8.92 -12.67 -2.18
C GLY A 152 -9.91 -12.12 -3.22
N LEU A 153 -9.59 -12.24 -4.52
CA LEU A 153 -10.51 -11.98 -5.62
C LEU A 153 -10.96 -13.31 -6.23
N GLU A 154 -12.16 -13.36 -6.77
CA GLU A 154 -12.67 -14.55 -7.45
C GLU A 154 -12.13 -14.63 -8.88
N GLN A 155 -11.75 -15.82 -9.32
CA GLN A 155 -11.23 -16.03 -10.67
C GLN A 155 -11.51 -17.47 -11.13
N ALA A 156 -12.18 -17.62 -12.23
CA ALA A 156 -12.50 -18.94 -12.78
C ALA A 156 -11.22 -19.64 -13.26
N GLY A 157 -10.96 -20.83 -12.73
CA GLY A 157 -9.78 -21.61 -13.12
C GLY A 157 -8.43 -20.96 -12.82
N GLY A 158 -8.37 -19.84 -12.06
CA GLY A 158 -7.14 -19.13 -11.75
C GLY A 158 -6.52 -18.35 -12.91
N LYS A 159 -7.28 -18.10 -13.96
CA LYS A 159 -6.90 -17.35 -15.16
C LYS A 159 -8.00 -16.39 -15.58
N GLY A 160 -7.66 -15.41 -16.40
CA GLY A 160 -8.59 -14.39 -16.86
C GLY A 160 -8.74 -13.21 -15.90
N VAL A 161 -9.54 -12.23 -16.27
CA VAL A 161 -9.80 -11.05 -15.41
C VAL A 161 -10.55 -11.50 -14.16
N PRO A 162 -10.06 -11.19 -12.94
CA PRO A 162 -10.73 -11.60 -11.72
C PRO A 162 -12.07 -10.87 -11.54
N LYS A 163 -12.93 -11.41 -10.67
CA LYS A 163 -14.15 -10.77 -10.20
C LYS A 163 -13.96 -10.27 -8.78
N GLY A 164 -14.60 -9.17 -8.46
CA GLY A 164 -14.57 -8.59 -7.13
C GLY A 164 -14.72 -7.08 -7.13
N PRO A 165 -14.93 -6.47 -5.95
CA PRO A 165 -15.12 -5.03 -5.80
C PRO A 165 -13.77 -4.30 -5.87
N ALA A 166 -13.13 -4.36 -7.05
CA ALA A 166 -11.82 -3.79 -7.29
C ALA A 166 -11.71 -3.12 -8.66
N ALA A 167 -10.76 -2.20 -8.80
CA ALA A 167 -10.29 -1.71 -10.09
C ALA A 167 -8.76 -1.75 -10.13
N ILE A 168 -8.22 -2.08 -11.28
CA ILE A 168 -6.79 -2.18 -11.54
C ILE A 168 -6.41 -1.17 -12.62
N LEU A 169 -5.47 -0.28 -12.31
CA LEU A 169 -4.89 0.65 -13.27
C LEU A 169 -3.50 0.16 -13.64
N VAL A 170 -3.20 0.13 -14.93
CA VAL A 170 -1.84 -0.11 -15.45
C VAL A 170 -1.48 0.97 -16.44
N HIS A 171 -0.34 1.58 -16.23
CA HIS A 171 0.24 2.58 -17.11
C HIS A 171 1.63 2.12 -17.56
N LEU A 172 1.87 2.19 -18.87
CA LEU A 172 3.18 2.00 -19.48
C LEU A 172 3.71 3.35 -19.98
N ALA A 173 4.81 3.82 -19.43
CA ALA A 173 5.61 4.91 -20.00
C ALA A 173 6.77 4.32 -20.80
N SER A 174 6.87 4.61 -22.08
CA SER A 174 7.95 4.10 -22.94
C SER A 174 8.25 5.07 -24.08
N THR A 175 9.50 5.13 -24.50
CA THR A 175 9.90 5.88 -25.69
C THR A 175 9.42 5.25 -26.99
N ASN A 176 9.17 3.91 -26.95
CA ASN A 176 8.69 3.16 -28.12
C ASN A 176 7.61 2.17 -27.70
N VAL A 177 6.36 2.61 -27.77
CA VAL A 177 5.20 1.77 -27.47
C VAL A 177 4.79 1.00 -28.71
N GLN A 178 4.81 -0.34 -28.64
CA GLN A 178 4.36 -1.20 -29.70
C GLN A 178 2.87 -1.47 -29.57
N PHE A 179 2.06 -0.98 -30.52
CA PHE A 179 0.64 -1.21 -30.58
C PHE A 179 0.27 -2.35 -31.52
N THR A 180 -0.87 -2.96 -31.33
CA THR A 180 -1.40 -4.04 -32.21
C THR A 180 -1.95 -3.49 -33.53
N SER A 181 -2.36 -2.23 -33.54
CA SER A 181 -2.97 -1.54 -34.69
C SER A 181 -2.63 -0.05 -34.68
N GLU A 182 -2.84 0.62 -35.81
CA GLU A 182 -2.70 2.08 -35.93
C GLU A 182 -3.63 2.86 -35.01
N ALA A 183 -4.77 2.28 -34.63
CA ALA A 183 -5.74 2.88 -33.70
C ALA A 183 -5.23 2.98 -32.26
N LYS A 184 -4.07 2.41 -31.93
CA LYS A 184 -3.42 2.48 -30.59
C LYS A 184 -4.31 1.99 -29.44
N GLU A 185 -5.13 0.98 -29.69
CA GLU A 185 -6.13 0.49 -28.72
C GLU A 185 -5.59 -0.56 -27.78
N ALA A 186 -4.56 -1.30 -28.20
CA ALA A 186 -3.95 -2.38 -27.41
C ALA A 186 -2.45 -2.45 -27.67
N LEU A 187 -1.71 -2.94 -26.69
CA LEU A 187 -0.27 -3.16 -26.79
C LEU A 187 0.02 -4.55 -27.35
N SER A 188 0.97 -4.62 -28.29
CA SER A 188 1.46 -5.86 -28.87
C SER A 188 2.41 -6.58 -27.90
N GLY A 189 2.78 -7.83 -28.25
CA GLY A 189 3.63 -8.68 -27.43
C GLY A 189 5.03 -8.10 -27.22
N ASN A 190 5.38 -7.82 -25.98
CA ASN A 190 6.72 -7.50 -25.51
C ASN A 190 6.94 -8.22 -24.18
N GLU A 191 7.78 -9.24 -24.18
CA GLU A 191 7.98 -10.11 -23.02
C GLU A 191 8.50 -9.35 -21.79
N PHE A 192 9.38 -8.38 -21.96
CA PHE A 192 9.92 -7.59 -20.86
C PHE A 192 8.83 -6.73 -20.20
N VAL A 193 7.99 -6.10 -20.99
CA VAL A 193 6.85 -5.29 -20.47
C VAL A 193 5.84 -6.21 -19.79
N TYR A 194 5.56 -7.38 -20.37
CA TYR A 194 4.69 -8.39 -19.77
C TYR A 194 5.18 -8.84 -18.40
N GLU A 195 6.45 -9.24 -18.28
CA GLU A 195 7.03 -9.72 -17.04
C GLU A 195 7.08 -8.63 -15.96
N GLU A 196 7.47 -7.40 -16.31
CA GLU A 196 7.48 -6.30 -15.34
C GLU A 196 6.06 -5.94 -14.87
N THR A 197 5.08 -5.95 -15.77
CA THR A 197 3.67 -5.76 -15.41
C THR A 197 3.19 -6.88 -14.49
N ARG A 198 3.50 -8.14 -14.83
CA ARG A 198 3.14 -9.30 -14.02
C ARG A 198 3.75 -9.25 -12.62
N LYS A 199 5.04 -8.90 -12.51
CA LYS A 199 5.72 -8.71 -11.21
C LYS A 199 5.03 -7.63 -10.37
N ALA A 200 4.67 -6.50 -10.98
CA ALA A 200 3.94 -5.44 -10.32
C ALA A 200 2.58 -5.93 -9.80
N MET A 201 1.83 -6.70 -10.60
CA MET A 201 0.54 -7.27 -10.19
C MET A 201 0.67 -8.25 -9.02
N LEU A 202 1.69 -9.10 -9.01
CA LEU A 202 1.96 -10.01 -7.89
C LEU A 202 2.23 -9.24 -6.58
N GLU A 203 2.93 -8.13 -6.66
CA GLU A 203 3.24 -7.29 -5.50
C GLU A 203 2.00 -6.57 -4.98
N MET A 204 1.18 -6.02 -5.88
CA MET A 204 -0.12 -5.42 -5.55
C MET A 204 -1.06 -6.44 -4.90
N GLY A 205 -1.11 -7.65 -5.44
CA GLY A 205 -1.88 -8.77 -4.87
C GLY A 205 -1.46 -9.10 -3.44
N ARG A 206 -0.16 -9.15 -3.15
CA ARG A 206 0.34 -9.35 -1.77
C ARG A 206 -0.12 -8.24 -0.83
N GLY A 207 -0.12 -6.99 -1.28
CA GLY A 207 -0.63 -5.84 -0.54
C GLY A 207 -2.12 -6.01 -0.20
N LEU A 208 -2.93 -6.36 -1.19
CA LEU A 208 -4.37 -6.62 -1.02
C LEU A 208 -4.62 -7.76 -0.03
N ARG A 209 -3.93 -8.89 -0.19
CA ARG A 209 -4.05 -10.04 0.72
C ARG A 209 -3.76 -9.64 2.17
N LYS A 210 -2.66 -8.93 2.40
CA LYS A 210 -2.28 -8.45 3.74
C LYS A 210 -3.38 -7.56 4.35
N HIS A 211 -3.99 -6.69 3.55
CA HIS A 211 -5.10 -5.85 3.98
C HIS A 211 -6.33 -6.68 4.36
N LEU A 212 -6.75 -7.63 3.51
CA LEU A 212 -7.91 -8.49 3.74
C LEU A 212 -7.71 -9.42 4.94
N GLU A 213 -6.52 -10.01 5.10
CA GLU A 213 -6.17 -10.84 6.26
C GLU A 213 -6.23 -10.03 7.57
N LYS A 214 -5.71 -8.79 7.55
CA LYS A 214 -5.81 -7.89 8.71
C LYS A 214 -7.27 -7.58 9.05
N LYS A 215 -8.09 -7.23 8.06
CA LYS A 215 -9.55 -6.96 8.24
C LYS A 215 -10.26 -8.19 8.82
N LYS A 216 -10.01 -9.38 8.24
CA LYS A 216 -10.62 -10.64 8.70
C LYS A 216 -10.20 -10.99 10.14
N LYS A 217 -8.93 -10.78 10.48
CA LYS A 217 -8.42 -11.01 11.85
C LYS A 217 -9.08 -10.05 12.84
N MET A 218 -9.21 -8.78 12.50
CA MET A 218 -9.89 -7.80 13.37
C MET A 218 -11.36 -8.13 13.56
N ALA A 219 -12.09 -8.49 12.49
CA ALA A 219 -13.49 -8.89 12.56
C ALA A 219 -13.69 -10.13 13.47
N LYS A 220 -12.86 -11.17 13.29
CA LYS A 220 -12.89 -12.36 14.17
C LYS A 220 -12.59 -12.03 15.63
N THR A 221 -11.66 -11.13 15.89
CA THR A 221 -11.32 -10.72 17.25
C THR A 221 -12.48 -9.96 17.88
N ARG A 222 -13.14 -9.10 17.12
CA ARG A 222 -14.32 -8.35 17.56
C ARG A 222 -15.50 -9.28 17.85
N GLU A 223 -15.84 -10.16 16.92
CA GLU A 223 -16.90 -11.17 17.09
C GLU A 223 -16.66 -12.04 18.33
N LYS A 224 -15.42 -12.50 18.52
CA LYS A 224 -15.04 -13.27 19.71
C LYS A 224 -15.21 -12.46 20.99
N PHE A 225 -14.88 -11.16 20.97
CA PHE A 225 -15.04 -10.30 22.12
C PHE A 225 -16.50 -10.07 22.46
N GLU A 226 -17.34 -9.75 21.48
CA GLU A 226 -18.78 -9.55 21.66
C GLU A 226 -19.41 -10.81 22.28
N LEU A 227 -19.11 -11.98 21.71
CA LEU A 227 -19.59 -13.25 22.22
C LEU A 227 -19.18 -13.53 23.68
N ILE A 228 -17.93 -13.25 24.04
CA ILE A 228 -17.41 -13.47 25.40
C ILE A 228 -18.02 -12.46 26.36
N ASN A 229 -18.15 -11.21 25.95
CA ASN A 229 -18.69 -10.13 26.76
C ASN A 229 -20.19 -10.32 27.09
N ASP A 230 -20.92 -11.01 26.23
CA ASP A 230 -22.34 -11.32 26.43
C ASP A 230 -22.53 -12.60 27.25
N ILE A 231 -21.79 -13.65 26.92
CA ILE A 231 -22.02 -14.98 27.50
C ILE A 231 -21.38 -15.14 28.88
N LEU A 232 -20.15 -14.64 29.06
CA LEU A 232 -19.41 -14.90 30.30
C LEU A 232 -20.05 -14.26 31.53
N PRO A 233 -20.50 -12.98 31.48
CA PRO A 233 -21.25 -12.36 32.59
C PRO A 233 -22.56 -13.10 32.91
N ALA A 234 -23.32 -13.46 31.87
CA ALA A 234 -24.59 -14.14 32.05
C ALA A 234 -24.41 -15.54 32.74
N ILE A 235 -23.35 -16.25 32.39
CA ILE A 235 -23.00 -17.51 33.08
C ILE A 235 -22.58 -17.24 34.52
N ALA A 236 -21.72 -16.23 34.73
CA ALA A 236 -21.23 -15.90 36.06
C ALA A 236 -22.35 -15.45 37.01
N GLU A 237 -23.27 -14.60 36.56
CA GLU A 237 -24.44 -14.14 37.32
C GLU A 237 -25.36 -15.29 37.69
N LYS A 238 -25.69 -16.17 36.72
CA LYS A 238 -26.55 -17.33 37.00
C LYS A 238 -25.88 -18.31 37.98
N SER A 239 -24.58 -18.55 37.80
CA SER A 239 -23.83 -19.44 38.70
C SER A 239 -23.70 -18.85 40.10
N ALA A 240 -23.44 -17.53 40.19
CA ALA A 240 -23.37 -16.82 41.47
C ALA A 240 -24.72 -16.86 42.23
N ALA A 241 -25.83 -16.69 41.51
CA ALA A 241 -27.17 -16.75 42.06
C ALA A 241 -27.50 -18.16 42.59
N ILE A 242 -27.12 -19.22 41.86
CA ILE A 242 -27.33 -20.62 42.31
C ILE A 242 -26.48 -20.95 43.53
N LEU A 243 -25.27 -20.41 43.59
CA LEU A 243 -24.30 -20.70 44.66
C LEU A 243 -24.42 -19.74 45.84
N GLU A 244 -25.34 -18.79 45.80
CA GLU A 244 -25.49 -17.67 46.76
C GLU A 244 -24.16 -16.98 47.08
N ARG A 245 -23.35 -16.71 46.03
CA ARG A 245 -22.04 -16.06 46.12
C ARG A 245 -22.00 -14.80 45.27
N PRO A 246 -21.12 -13.83 45.59
CA PRO A 246 -20.93 -12.66 44.74
C PRO A 246 -20.38 -13.06 43.36
N VAL A 247 -20.75 -12.31 42.35
CA VAL A 247 -20.23 -12.51 40.97
C VAL A 247 -18.71 -12.31 40.97
N PRO A 248 -17.94 -13.29 40.47
CA PRO A 248 -16.48 -13.18 40.43
C PRO A 248 -16.01 -12.13 39.42
N ASP A 249 -14.81 -11.53 39.64
CA ASP A 249 -14.18 -10.69 38.63
C ASP A 249 -13.79 -11.51 37.41
N LEU A 250 -14.30 -11.10 36.25
CA LEU A 250 -14.12 -11.81 34.98
C LEU A 250 -12.93 -11.28 34.17
N ALA A 251 -12.30 -10.16 34.56
CA ALA A 251 -11.24 -9.50 33.80
C ALA A 251 -10.07 -10.45 33.49
N GLY A 252 -9.63 -11.23 34.48
CA GLY A 252 -8.55 -12.20 34.28
C GLY A 252 -8.92 -13.35 33.33
N SER A 253 -10.17 -13.80 33.34
CA SER A 253 -10.65 -14.87 32.46
C SER A 253 -10.78 -14.35 31.02
N ILE A 254 -11.35 -13.15 30.85
CA ILE A 254 -11.45 -12.47 29.54
C ILE A 254 -10.06 -12.25 28.94
N THR A 255 -9.10 -11.80 29.73
CA THR A 255 -7.70 -11.61 29.29
C THR A 255 -7.09 -12.90 28.74
N ARG A 256 -7.25 -14.02 29.41
CA ARG A 256 -6.74 -15.33 28.97
C ARG A 256 -7.37 -15.80 27.66
N ILE A 257 -8.67 -15.55 27.48
CA ILE A 257 -9.41 -15.99 26.30
C ILE A 257 -9.12 -15.08 25.08
N MET A 258 -9.05 -13.77 25.30
CA MET A 258 -8.91 -12.80 24.23
C MET A 258 -7.48 -12.67 23.71
N SER A 259 -6.50 -12.57 24.60
CA SER A 259 -5.08 -12.32 24.26
C SER A 259 -4.90 -11.19 23.23
N ALA A 260 -5.69 -10.12 23.35
CA ALA A 260 -5.75 -9.01 22.41
C ALA A 260 -5.88 -7.67 23.13
N VAL A 261 -5.55 -6.60 22.43
CA VAL A 261 -5.89 -5.22 22.84
C VAL A 261 -7.15 -4.81 22.13
N ILE A 262 -8.10 -4.25 22.85
CA ILE A 262 -9.39 -3.82 22.33
C ILE A 262 -9.53 -2.32 22.57
N CYS A 263 -9.96 -1.62 21.55
CA CYS A 263 -10.24 -0.19 21.59
C CYS A 263 -11.73 0.00 21.28
N ASN A 264 -12.48 0.54 22.23
CA ASN A 264 -13.86 0.91 22.05
C ASN A 264 -13.96 2.42 22.00
N GLU A 265 -14.69 2.93 21.04
CA GLU A 265 -14.98 4.36 20.87
C GLU A 265 -16.48 4.59 21.07
N GLU A 266 -16.79 5.52 21.94
CA GLU A 266 -18.16 6.00 22.20
C GLU A 266 -18.21 7.49 21.90
N THR A 267 -19.18 7.91 21.11
CA THR A 267 -19.36 9.30 20.71
C THR A 267 -20.75 9.77 21.13
N VAL A 268 -20.82 10.93 21.79
CA VAL A 268 -22.07 11.53 22.23
C VAL A 268 -22.17 12.96 21.71
N TRP A 269 -23.24 13.25 20.95
CA TRP A 269 -23.51 14.58 20.47
C TRP A 269 -24.22 15.42 21.53
N ASN A 270 -23.57 16.49 21.96
CA ASN A 270 -24.17 17.46 22.87
C ASN A 270 -24.85 18.59 22.07
N LYS A 271 -26.18 18.65 22.13
CA LYS A 271 -26.98 19.62 21.39
C LYS A 271 -26.82 21.07 21.91
N GLU A 272 -26.54 21.24 23.20
CA GLU A 272 -26.45 22.55 23.84
C GLU A 272 -25.14 23.25 23.51
N THR A 273 -24.03 22.50 23.57
CA THR A 273 -22.68 23.02 23.32
C THR A 273 -22.27 22.91 21.85
N LYS A 274 -23.03 22.19 21.02
CA LYS A 274 -22.66 21.81 19.63
C LYS A 274 -21.29 21.14 19.57
N GLN A 275 -21.04 20.23 20.50
CA GLN A 275 -19.79 19.47 20.61
C GLN A 275 -20.07 17.99 20.54
N VAL A 276 -19.08 17.25 20.06
CA VAL A 276 -19.06 15.79 20.14
C VAL A 276 -18.11 15.40 21.25
N ASP A 277 -18.63 14.75 22.26
CA ASP A 277 -17.86 14.18 23.34
C ASP A 277 -17.45 12.76 22.92
N VAL A 278 -16.17 12.48 22.92
CA VAL A 278 -15.58 11.19 22.49
C VAL A 278 -14.89 10.57 23.69
N SER A 279 -15.26 9.32 23.99
CA SER A 279 -14.62 8.50 24.99
C SER A 279 -14.02 7.26 24.33
N ILE A 280 -12.70 7.12 24.39
CA ILE A 280 -11.98 5.96 23.86
C ILE A 280 -11.47 5.12 25.02
N THR A 281 -12.00 3.90 25.15
CA THR A 281 -11.57 2.95 26.16
C THR A 281 -10.65 1.92 25.53
N LEU A 282 -9.41 1.86 26.02
CA LEU A 282 -8.43 0.86 25.62
C LEU A 282 -8.32 -0.24 26.70
N PHE A 283 -8.55 -1.48 26.33
CA PHE A 283 -8.43 -2.66 27.20
C PHE A 283 -7.20 -3.47 26.84
N ASN A 284 -6.34 -3.76 27.82
CA ASN A 284 -5.23 -4.68 27.64
C ASN A 284 -5.62 -6.11 28.02
N TYR A 285 -6.18 -6.85 27.10
CA TYR A 285 -6.44 -8.29 27.27
C TYR A 285 -5.28 -9.17 26.78
N THR A 286 -4.05 -8.65 26.75
CA THR A 286 -2.87 -9.46 26.49
C THR A 286 -2.28 -10.00 27.80
N ALA A 287 -1.50 -11.07 27.71
CA ALA A 287 -0.83 -11.65 28.88
C ALA A 287 0.41 -10.86 29.36
N ARG A 288 0.65 -9.68 28.80
CA ARG A 288 1.84 -8.85 29.09
C ARG A 288 1.46 -7.40 29.32
N SER A 289 2.12 -6.78 30.29
CA SER A 289 2.08 -5.34 30.50
C SER A 289 2.70 -4.61 29.32
N ARG A 290 2.03 -3.59 28.81
CA ARG A 290 2.50 -2.80 27.66
C ARG A 290 2.04 -1.35 27.74
N SER A 291 2.87 -0.45 27.26
CA SER A 291 2.50 0.94 26.99
C SER A 291 1.99 1.07 25.57
N TYR A 292 1.07 2.00 25.39
CA TYR A 292 0.42 2.22 24.09
C TYR A 292 0.50 3.68 23.69
N SER A 293 0.45 3.93 22.38
CA SER A 293 0.23 5.25 21.83
C SER A 293 -1.09 5.22 21.06
N LEU A 294 -2.04 6.02 21.51
CA LEU A 294 -3.31 6.22 20.84
C LEU A 294 -3.17 7.41 19.89
N LEU A 295 -3.40 7.18 18.59
CA LEU A 295 -3.42 8.23 17.58
C LEU A 295 -4.83 8.36 17.05
N VAL A 296 -5.38 9.55 17.11
CA VAL A 296 -6.70 9.89 16.60
C VAL A 296 -6.54 10.87 15.44
N ASN A 297 -7.17 10.56 14.33
CA ASN A 297 -7.18 11.40 13.14
C ASN A 297 -8.63 11.65 12.71
N TRP A 298 -8.98 12.90 12.52
CA TRP A 298 -10.25 13.28 11.91
C TRP A 298 -10.03 14.07 10.61
N PRO A 299 -10.97 14.02 9.65
CA PRO A 299 -10.82 14.71 8.38
C PRO A 299 -10.65 16.22 8.54
N GLU A 300 -9.65 16.80 7.88
CA GLU A 300 -9.43 18.26 7.89
C GLU A 300 -10.63 19.07 7.40
N LYS A 301 -11.52 18.45 6.63
CA LYS A 301 -12.72 19.08 6.08
C LYS A 301 -13.82 19.30 7.10
N SER A 302 -13.78 18.59 8.23
CA SER A 302 -14.81 18.73 9.26
C SER A 302 -14.71 20.03 10.08
N GLY A 303 -13.57 20.75 9.98
CA GLY A 303 -13.37 21.99 10.73
C GLY A 303 -13.35 21.84 12.26
N GLY A 304 -13.43 20.61 12.76
CA GLY A 304 -13.51 20.31 14.18
C GLY A 304 -12.24 20.72 14.94
N GLU A 305 -12.42 21.46 16.02
CA GLU A 305 -11.36 21.84 16.94
C GLU A 305 -11.48 21.04 18.23
N MET A 306 -10.35 20.57 18.73
CA MET A 306 -10.32 19.85 20.01
C MET A 306 -10.48 20.83 21.17
N VAL A 307 -11.51 20.61 21.97
CA VAL A 307 -11.81 21.35 23.20
C VAL A 307 -11.86 20.33 24.34
N GLY A 308 -11.07 20.51 25.36
CA GLY A 308 -11.02 19.59 26.48
C GLY A 308 -10.19 18.33 26.20
N ASN A 309 -9.15 18.17 26.96
CA ASN A 309 -8.19 17.08 26.79
C ASN A 309 -7.66 16.70 28.17
N GLU A 310 -8.36 15.79 28.85
CA GLU A 310 -8.06 15.49 30.25
C GLU A 310 -6.74 14.75 30.48
N ARG A 311 -6.18 14.08 29.47
CA ARG A 311 -4.93 13.30 29.58
C ARG A 311 -3.73 13.85 28.81
N GLY A 312 -3.74 15.15 28.48
CA GLY A 312 -2.56 15.80 27.89
C GLY A 312 -2.20 15.29 26.49
N GLY A 313 -3.16 15.02 25.63
CA GLY A 313 -2.93 14.70 24.22
C GLY A 313 -2.16 15.81 23.53
N ARG A 314 -1.25 15.45 22.65
CA ARG A 314 -0.40 16.37 21.89
C ARG A 314 -0.79 16.32 20.41
N LYS A 315 -0.85 17.47 19.78
CA LYS A 315 -1.00 17.55 18.33
C LYS A 315 0.32 17.11 17.68
N GLU A 316 0.31 15.96 17.01
CA GLU A 316 1.51 15.43 16.33
C GLU A 316 1.63 15.93 14.90
N ALA A 317 0.50 16.11 14.21
CA ALA A 317 0.42 16.66 12.86
C ALA A 317 -0.93 17.32 12.63
N MET A 318 -1.13 17.93 11.47
CA MET A 318 -2.42 18.53 11.09
C MET A 318 -3.51 17.45 11.08
N GLY A 319 -4.54 17.60 11.92
CA GLY A 319 -5.61 16.62 12.10
C GLY A 319 -5.25 15.36 12.90
N ILE A 320 -4.03 15.24 13.43
CA ILE A 320 -3.60 14.06 14.20
C ILE A 320 -3.25 14.47 15.62
N TRP A 321 -3.91 13.82 16.57
CA TRP A 321 -3.64 13.95 18.00
C TRP A 321 -3.18 12.62 18.57
N GLY A 322 -2.18 12.67 19.46
CA GLY A 322 -1.57 11.50 20.09
C GLY A 322 -1.62 11.57 21.61
N TRP A 323 -1.97 10.44 22.23
CA TRP A 323 -1.88 10.22 23.67
C TRP A 323 -0.92 9.10 23.98
N LYS A 324 0.00 9.32 24.90
CA LYS A 324 0.80 8.25 25.49
C LYS A 324 0.03 7.66 26.66
N ILE A 325 -0.28 6.38 26.54
CA ILE A 325 -0.91 5.61 27.62
C ILE A 325 0.21 4.86 28.33
N GLU A 326 0.32 5.08 29.63
CA GLU A 326 1.28 4.39 30.48
C GLU A 326 1.09 2.88 30.42
N THR A 327 2.00 2.15 31.01
CA THR A 327 1.97 0.70 31.02
C THR A 327 0.68 0.19 31.66
N LEU A 328 -0.14 -0.48 30.86
CA LEU A 328 -1.33 -1.18 31.31
C LEU A 328 -1.01 -2.65 31.61
N GLU A 329 -1.37 -3.09 32.80
CA GLU A 329 -1.30 -4.49 33.19
C GLU A 329 -2.35 -5.33 32.45
N PRO A 330 -2.19 -6.67 32.40
CA PRO A 330 -3.19 -7.57 31.86
C PRO A 330 -4.55 -7.40 32.56
N GLY A 331 -5.60 -7.10 31.79
CA GLY A 331 -6.96 -6.84 32.28
C GLY A 331 -7.25 -5.39 32.64
N GLU A 332 -6.26 -4.50 32.64
CA GLU A 332 -6.47 -3.07 32.89
C GLU A 332 -7.01 -2.34 31.66
N LYS A 333 -7.67 -1.25 31.94
CA LYS A 333 -8.20 -0.32 30.94
C LYS A 333 -7.67 1.10 31.14
N ALA A 334 -7.51 1.82 30.03
CA ALA A 334 -7.32 3.26 30.03
C ALA A 334 -8.47 3.92 29.25
N VAL A 335 -8.95 5.05 29.76
CA VAL A 335 -9.97 5.84 29.08
C VAL A 335 -9.35 7.18 28.69
N VAL A 336 -9.54 7.56 27.43
CA VAL A 336 -9.13 8.87 26.90
C VAL A 336 -10.40 9.60 26.48
N GLU A 337 -10.63 10.77 27.05
CA GLU A 337 -11.78 11.59 26.78
C GLU A 337 -11.35 12.92 26.18
N TYR A 338 -12.06 13.34 25.15
CA TYR A 338 -11.90 14.64 24.51
C TYR A 338 -13.19 15.05 23.83
N SER A 339 -13.31 16.34 23.56
CA SER A 339 -14.47 16.91 22.87
C SER A 339 -14.03 17.62 21.61
N LEU A 340 -14.84 17.52 20.56
CA LEU A 340 -14.66 18.24 19.31
C LEU A 340 -15.76 19.29 19.17
N SER A 341 -15.37 20.54 18.90
CA SER A 341 -16.28 21.67 18.62
C SER A 341 -16.26 22.02 17.13
N ASN A 342 -17.16 22.92 16.73
CA ASN A 342 -17.30 23.40 15.36
C ASN A 342 -17.62 22.31 14.32
N LEU A 343 -18.36 21.28 14.72
CA LEU A 343 -18.87 20.25 13.82
C LEU A 343 -20.29 20.54 13.40
N GLU A 344 -20.64 20.25 12.14
CA GLU A 344 -22.03 20.25 11.68
C GLU A 344 -22.64 18.85 11.82
N LYS A 345 -23.97 18.78 11.98
CA LYS A 345 -24.66 17.51 12.11
C LYS A 345 -24.60 16.75 10.77
N GLY A 346 -23.74 15.74 10.69
CA GLY A 346 -23.54 14.93 9.48
C GLY A 346 -22.08 14.85 9.03
N ASP A 347 -21.18 15.57 9.73
CA ASP A 347 -19.73 15.47 9.51
C ASP A 347 -19.10 14.24 10.19
#